data_0ab7ceab229e6b4180af9e38d96bf21b
#
_entry.id   0ab7ceab229e6b4180af9e38d96bf21b
#
_cell.length_a   1.000
_cell.length_b   1.000
_cell.length_c   1.000
_cell.angle_alpha   90.00
_cell.angle_beta   90.00
_cell.angle_gamma   90.00
#
_symmetry.space_group_name_H-M   'P 1'
#
loop_
_entity.id
_entity.type
_entity.pdbx_description
1 polymer ?
#
loop_
_entity_poly.entity_id
_entity_poly.type
_entity_poly.pdbx_seq_one_letter_code
_entity_poly.pdbx_strand_id
1 'polypeptide(L)'
;MRFKLIGLICLIMQCNLSRTQHIINKETVQTLDLHRYMGKWFEIARFDHRFEHNLVGATVEYSFLPNGDIEVVNSGYWGNFSGSFKRAKGIAKITDPTCPSKLKVCFFMRFYAEYNIMEIDEDNYSYALVGSNTSDYLWLLSRTPTLPEEAILFLLTKAKERGYNTSMLKWVKQKHENQK
;
A
#
# COMPACT_ATOMS: atom_id res chain seq x y z
N MET A 1 37.33 -7.89 64.03
CA MET A 1 37.49 -7.98 62.56
C MET A 1 36.21 -7.60 61.89
N ARG A 2 36.18 -6.41 61.24
CA ARG A 2 34.97 -5.88 60.56
C ARG A 2 35.15 -6.06 59.08
N PHE A 3 34.43 -6.96 58.46
CA PHE A 3 34.37 -7.08 56.99
C PHE A 3 33.43 -6.00 56.41
N LYS A 4 33.96 -5.08 55.62
CA LYS A 4 33.20 -4.10 54.86
C LYS A 4 32.70 -4.78 53.60
N LEU A 5 31.39 -4.86 53.46
CA LEU A 5 30.68 -5.32 52.27
C LEU A 5 30.64 -4.15 51.28
N ILE A 6 31.44 -4.25 50.20
CA ILE A 6 31.41 -3.29 49.09
C ILE A 6 30.27 -3.70 48.18
N GLY A 7 29.19 -2.93 48.23
CA GLY A 7 28.08 -3.11 47.30
C GLY A 7 28.45 -2.62 45.90
N LEU A 8 28.52 -3.57 44.96
CA LEU A 8 28.64 -3.29 43.52
C LEU A 8 27.29 -2.84 42.97
N ILE A 9 27.07 -1.55 42.82
CA ILE A 9 25.88 -1.00 42.15
C ILE A 9 26.11 -1.18 40.66
N CYS A 10 25.46 -2.23 40.10
CA CYS A 10 25.38 -2.44 38.66
C CYS A 10 24.38 -1.45 38.08
N LEU A 11 24.87 -0.34 37.53
CA LEU A 11 24.05 0.65 36.82
C LEU A 11 23.63 0.02 35.49
N ILE A 12 22.44 -0.58 35.47
CA ILE A 12 21.81 -1.06 34.23
C ILE A 12 21.36 0.17 33.46
N MET A 13 22.20 0.60 32.53
CA MET A 13 21.86 1.62 31.54
C MET A 13 20.83 1.00 30.60
N GLN A 14 19.52 1.16 30.92
CA GLN A 14 18.45 0.80 30.02
C GLN A 14 18.53 1.75 28.81
N CYS A 15 19.11 1.26 27.74
CA CYS A 15 19.05 1.91 26.46
C CYS A 15 17.60 1.79 25.97
N ASN A 16 16.77 2.77 26.33
CA ASN A 16 15.46 2.94 25.71
C ASN A 16 15.70 3.30 24.24
N LEU A 17 15.76 2.27 23.36
CA LEU A 17 15.59 2.50 21.95
C LEU A 17 14.14 3.00 21.77
N SER A 18 13.96 4.30 21.85
CA SER A 18 12.77 4.94 21.36
C SER A 18 12.65 4.58 19.88
N ARG A 19 11.78 3.60 19.58
CA ARG A 19 11.36 3.32 18.21
C ARG A 19 10.67 4.59 17.76
N THR A 20 11.40 5.46 17.07
CA THR A 20 10.83 6.66 16.46
C THR A 20 9.75 6.16 15.53
N GLN A 21 8.48 6.30 15.92
CA GLN A 21 7.37 6.06 15.01
C GLN A 21 7.53 7.08 13.88
N HIS A 22 7.89 6.60 12.72
CA HIS A 22 7.98 7.42 11.52
C HIS A 22 6.56 7.94 11.24
N ILE A 23 6.33 9.22 11.54
CA ILE A 23 5.05 9.87 11.25
C ILE A 23 4.99 10.06 9.75
N ILE A 24 4.07 9.34 9.10
CA ILE A 24 3.81 9.51 7.66
C ILE A 24 2.72 10.56 7.44
N ASN A 25 2.86 11.34 6.38
CA ASN A 25 1.79 12.20 5.89
C ASN A 25 0.79 11.35 5.09
N LYS A 26 -0.46 11.25 5.60
CA LYS A 26 -1.56 10.45 5.04
C LYS A 26 -2.55 11.31 4.25
N GLU A 27 -2.25 12.57 4.01
CA GLU A 27 -3.12 13.43 3.23
C GLU A 27 -3.41 12.81 1.86
N THR A 28 -4.67 12.85 1.49
CA THR A 28 -5.16 12.31 0.22
C THR A 28 -5.37 13.45 -0.77
N VAL A 29 -5.50 13.08 -2.04
CA VAL A 29 -5.92 14.05 -3.06
C VAL A 29 -7.25 14.69 -2.67
N GLN A 30 -7.38 16.00 -2.91
CA GLN A 30 -8.54 16.78 -2.50
C GLN A 30 -9.78 16.45 -3.34
N THR A 31 -9.57 16.19 -4.62
CA THR A 31 -10.63 15.81 -5.56
C THR A 31 -10.34 14.43 -6.14
N LEU A 32 -11.35 13.58 -6.18
CA LEU A 32 -11.25 12.27 -6.81
C LEU A 32 -12.59 11.93 -7.48
N ASP A 33 -12.56 11.68 -8.78
CA ASP A 33 -13.65 11.05 -9.49
C ASP A 33 -13.54 9.53 -9.33
N LEU A 34 -14.36 8.97 -8.43
CA LEU A 34 -14.38 7.53 -8.18
C LEU A 34 -14.80 6.71 -9.41
N HIS A 35 -15.62 7.26 -10.31
CA HIS A 35 -15.98 6.54 -11.54
C HIS A 35 -14.76 6.34 -12.44
N ARG A 36 -13.91 7.37 -12.56
CA ARG A 36 -12.64 7.25 -13.28
C ARG A 36 -11.63 6.35 -12.57
N TYR A 37 -11.71 6.27 -11.24
CA TYR A 37 -10.83 5.41 -10.44
C TYR A 37 -11.19 3.92 -10.56
N MET A 38 -12.45 3.58 -10.87
CA MET A 38 -12.90 2.19 -11.03
C MET A 38 -12.15 1.48 -12.16
N GLY A 39 -12.31 0.15 -12.19
CA GLY A 39 -11.68 -0.74 -13.15
C GLY A 39 -10.34 -1.28 -12.66
N LYS A 40 -9.55 -1.79 -13.59
CA LYS A 40 -8.31 -2.53 -13.32
C LYS A 40 -7.11 -1.61 -13.15
N TRP A 41 -6.28 -1.96 -12.16
CA TRP A 41 -4.96 -1.38 -11.90
C TRP A 41 -3.93 -2.50 -11.77
N PHE A 42 -2.72 -2.26 -12.26
CA PHE A 42 -1.55 -3.10 -12.06
C PHE A 42 -0.76 -2.59 -10.88
N GLU A 43 -0.31 -3.48 -10.00
CA GLU A 43 0.63 -3.14 -8.95
C GLU A 43 2.05 -3.09 -9.53
N ILE A 44 2.63 -1.92 -9.64
CA ILE A 44 3.99 -1.72 -10.15
C ILE A 44 5.02 -1.98 -9.07
N ALA A 45 4.76 -1.47 -7.88
CA ALA A 45 5.57 -1.74 -6.70
C ALA A 45 4.69 -1.67 -5.44
N ARG A 46 5.09 -2.38 -4.39
CA ARG A 46 4.43 -2.33 -3.09
C ARG A 46 5.39 -2.63 -1.96
N PHE A 47 5.00 -2.28 -0.74
CA PHE A 47 5.63 -2.90 0.42
C PHE A 47 5.21 -4.36 0.52
N ASP A 48 6.16 -5.22 0.93
CA ASP A 48 5.88 -6.65 1.04
C ASP A 48 5.09 -6.95 2.31
N HIS A 49 3.92 -7.54 2.15
CA HIS A 49 3.09 -7.98 3.26
C HIS A 49 2.50 -9.37 3.02
N ARG A 50 2.08 -10.02 4.11
CA ARG A 50 1.72 -11.46 4.14
C ARG A 50 0.74 -11.89 3.06
N PHE A 51 -0.20 -11.01 2.67
CA PHE A 51 -1.30 -11.38 1.77
C PHE A 51 -0.89 -11.40 0.30
N GLU A 52 0.15 -10.66 -0.07
CA GLU A 52 0.63 -10.50 -1.46
C GLU A 52 2.07 -10.98 -1.65
N HIS A 53 2.64 -11.54 -0.57
CA HIS A 53 3.99 -12.09 -0.62
C HIS A 53 4.10 -13.10 -1.78
N ASN A 54 5.17 -13.00 -2.56
CA ASN A 54 5.45 -13.83 -3.74
C ASN A 54 4.43 -13.75 -4.90
N LEU A 55 3.50 -12.81 -4.93
CA LEU A 55 2.65 -12.63 -6.10
C LEU A 55 3.38 -11.88 -7.22
N VAL A 56 3.26 -12.40 -8.44
CA VAL A 56 3.63 -11.74 -9.69
C VAL A 56 2.38 -11.50 -10.54
N GLY A 57 2.43 -10.53 -11.46
CA GLY A 57 1.26 -10.15 -12.23
C GLY A 57 0.11 -9.64 -11.34
N ALA A 58 0.47 -9.05 -10.20
CA ALA A 58 -0.52 -8.59 -9.24
C ALA A 58 -1.33 -7.42 -9.80
N THR A 59 -2.64 -7.53 -9.66
CA THR A 59 -3.61 -6.51 -10.09
C THR A 59 -4.70 -6.35 -9.06
N VAL A 60 -5.30 -5.16 -9.02
CA VAL A 60 -6.52 -4.89 -8.29
C VAL A 60 -7.58 -4.35 -9.25
N GLU A 61 -8.82 -4.77 -9.07
CA GLU A 61 -9.97 -4.29 -9.84
C GLU A 61 -11.04 -3.76 -8.88
N TYR A 62 -11.55 -2.58 -9.18
CA TYR A 62 -12.60 -1.91 -8.40
C TYR A 62 -13.86 -1.79 -9.23
N SER A 63 -15.02 -2.08 -8.63
CA SER A 63 -16.33 -1.91 -9.27
C SER A 63 -17.39 -1.52 -8.24
N PHE A 64 -18.32 -0.65 -8.62
CA PHE A 64 -19.43 -0.30 -7.74
C PHE A 64 -20.38 -1.48 -7.55
N LEU A 65 -20.83 -1.64 -6.31
CA LEU A 65 -21.93 -2.53 -5.96
C LEU A 65 -23.25 -1.76 -5.96
N PRO A 66 -24.41 -2.44 -6.10
CA PRO A 66 -25.71 -1.78 -6.11
C PRO A 66 -26.04 -0.96 -4.86
N ASN A 67 -25.40 -1.26 -3.72
CA ASN A 67 -25.59 -0.55 -2.47
C ASN A 67 -24.65 0.68 -2.30
N GLY A 68 -23.86 1.01 -3.33
CA GLY A 68 -22.90 2.11 -3.30
C GLY A 68 -21.53 1.79 -2.72
N ASP A 69 -21.34 0.59 -2.13
CA ASP A 69 -20.01 0.10 -1.76
C ASP A 69 -19.19 -0.24 -3.03
N ILE A 70 -17.90 -0.52 -2.87
CA ILE A 70 -17.01 -0.87 -3.96
C ILE A 70 -16.50 -2.30 -3.75
N GLU A 71 -16.71 -3.20 -4.71
CA GLU A 71 -16.05 -4.50 -4.74
C GLU A 71 -14.57 -4.25 -5.09
N VAL A 72 -13.68 -4.92 -4.35
CA VAL A 72 -12.23 -4.89 -4.55
C VAL A 72 -11.76 -6.30 -4.83
N VAL A 73 -11.13 -6.52 -5.97
CA VAL A 73 -10.67 -7.86 -6.36
C VAL A 73 -9.17 -7.81 -6.62
N ASN A 74 -8.38 -8.31 -5.67
CA ASN A 74 -6.94 -8.52 -5.85
C ASN A 74 -6.69 -9.86 -6.54
N SER A 75 -5.77 -9.89 -7.49
CA SER A 75 -5.41 -11.09 -8.26
C SER A 75 -3.92 -11.13 -8.55
N GLY A 76 -3.38 -12.33 -8.77
CA GLY A 76 -1.99 -12.53 -9.16
C GLY A 76 -1.62 -14.01 -9.25
N TYR A 77 -0.41 -14.31 -9.66
CA TYR A 77 0.12 -15.66 -9.77
C TYR A 77 1.15 -15.91 -8.67
N TRP A 78 1.10 -17.05 -8.02
CA TRP A 78 2.04 -17.41 -6.95
C TRP A 78 3.40 -17.79 -7.53
N GLY A 79 4.43 -17.07 -7.13
CA GLY A 79 5.84 -17.33 -7.46
C GLY A 79 6.24 -16.92 -8.88
N ASN A 80 5.49 -17.35 -9.89
CA ASN A 80 5.73 -17.01 -11.30
C ASN A 80 4.44 -17.14 -12.12
N PHE A 81 4.49 -16.74 -13.41
CA PHE A 81 3.30 -16.71 -14.27
C PHE A 81 2.71 -18.09 -14.64
N SER A 82 3.44 -19.17 -14.37
CA SER A 82 2.93 -20.55 -14.48
C SER A 82 2.41 -21.09 -13.13
N GLY A 83 2.56 -20.32 -12.06
CA GLY A 83 2.10 -20.66 -10.73
C GLY A 83 0.58 -20.60 -10.59
N SER A 84 0.08 -21.00 -9.42
CA SER A 84 -1.35 -20.98 -9.16
C SER A 84 -1.90 -19.55 -9.16
N PHE A 85 -2.97 -19.32 -9.91
CA PHE A 85 -3.69 -18.05 -9.88
C PHE A 85 -4.40 -17.86 -8.53
N LYS A 86 -4.19 -16.73 -7.91
CA LYS A 86 -4.80 -16.33 -6.63
C LYS A 86 -5.75 -15.17 -6.86
N ARG A 87 -6.86 -15.18 -6.14
CA ARG A 87 -7.85 -14.12 -6.17
C ARG A 87 -8.43 -13.94 -4.78
N ALA A 88 -8.52 -12.68 -4.34
CA ALA A 88 -9.16 -12.32 -3.10
C ALA A 88 -10.19 -11.21 -3.37
N LYS A 89 -11.39 -11.37 -2.83
CA LYS A 89 -12.45 -10.37 -2.91
C LYS A 89 -12.59 -9.67 -1.58
N GLY A 90 -12.71 -8.36 -1.64
CA GLY A 90 -12.97 -7.47 -0.51
C GLY A 90 -14.03 -6.45 -0.85
N ILE A 91 -14.35 -5.62 0.13
CA ILE A 91 -15.29 -4.51 0.00
C ILE A 91 -14.60 -3.25 0.49
N ALA A 92 -14.66 -2.18 -0.30
CA ALA A 92 -14.29 -0.85 0.13
C ALA A 92 -15.54 0.00 0.37
N LYS A 93 -15.48 0.83 1.41
CA LYS A 93 -16.55 1.75 1.80
C LYS A 93 -16.07 3.18 1.74
N ILE A 94 -16.90 4.05 1.19
CA ILE A 94 -16.76 5.48 1.29
C ILE A 94 -17.30 5.88 2.67
N THR A 95 -16.44 6.29 3.59
CA THR A 95 -16.86 6.67 4.95
C THR A 95 -17.24 8.14 5.06
N ASP A 96 -16.71 8.96 4.16
CA ASP A 96 -17.00 10.38 4.04
C ASP A 96 -17.20 10.74 2.56
N PRO A 97 -18.43 11.03 2.12
CA PRO A 97 -18.69 11.42 0.73
C PRO A 97 -17.98 12.71 0.30
N THR A 98 -17.58 13.56 1.24
CA THR A 98 -16.82 14.79 0.93
C THR A 98 -15.33 14.53 0.72
N CYS A 99 -14.85 13.32 1.08
CA CYS A 99 -13.46 12.90 0.91
C CYS A 99 -13.38 11.49 0.30
N PRO A 100 -13.79 11.32 -0.99
CA PRO A 100 -13.88 10.01 -1.63
C PRO A 100 -12.52 9.33 -1.84
N SER A 101 -11.43 10.04 -1.64
CA SER A 101 -10.05 9.53 -1.67
C SER A 101 -9.64 8.75 -0.41
N LYS A 102 -10.48 8.80 0.64
CA LYS A 102 -10.31 8.01 1.88
C LYS A 102 -11.35 6.90 1.95
N LEU A 103 -10.90 5.68 1.74
CA LEU A 103 -11.76 4.50 1.80
C LEU A 103 -11.38 3.63 3.01
N LYS A 104 -12.29 2.73 3.38
CA LYS A 104 -12.00 1.62 4.30
C LYS A 104 -12.21 0.31 3.58
N VAL A 105 -11.15 -0.49 3.46
CA VAL A 105 -11.15 -1.77 2.74
C VAL A 105 -11.13 -2.94 3.71
N CYS A 106 -11.95 -3.94 3.45
CA CYS A 106 -12.05 -5.19 4.21
C CYS A 106 -11.98 -6.39 3.27
N PHE A 107 -11.05 -7.32 3.53
CA PHE A 107 -10.95 -8.61 2.85
C PHE A 107 -11.38 -9.79 3.73
N PHE A 108 -11.43 -9.62 5.04
CA PHE A 108 -11.70 -10.72 5.95
C PHE A 108 -12.40 -10.26 7.24
N MET A 109 -13.49 -10.94 7.61
CA MET A 109 -14.17 -10.88 8.92
C MET A 109 -14.43 -9.47 9.49
N ARG A 110 -14.79 -8.48 8.65
CA ARG A 110 -15.10 -7.10 9.06
C ARG A 110 -13.92 -6.29 9.64
N PHE A 111 -12.69 -6.72 9.46
CA PHE A 111 -11.51 -5.91 9.77
C PHE A 111 -11.25 -4.94 8.63
N TYR A 112 -11.60 -3.68 8.85
CA TYR A 112 -11.42 -2.60 7.90
C TYR A 112 -10.07 -1.92 8.11
N ALA A 113 -9.28 -1.82 7.05
CA ALA A 113 -8.07 -1.01 6.99
C ALA A 113 -8.32 0.28 6.20
N GLU A 114 -7.63 1.35 6.56
CA GLU A 114 -7.66 2.57 5.76
C GLU A 114 -6.96 2.35 4.42
N TYR A 115 -7.52 2.97 3.39
CA TYR A 115 -7.01 2.99 2.03
C TYR A 115 -7.06 4.43 1.55
N ASN A 116 -5.90 5.07 1.48
CA ASN A 116 -5.74 6.48 1.22
C ASN A 116 -5.12 6.66 -0.16
N ILE A 117 -5.87 7.26 -1.09
CA ILE A 117 -5.36 7.65 -2.41
C ILE A 117 -4.65 8.98 -2.24
N MET A 118 -3.31 8.93 -2.18
CA MET A 118 -2.47 10.07 -1.80
C MET A 118 -2.03 10.90 -3.00
N GLU A 119 -1.80 10.25 -4.14
CA GLU A 119 -1.50 10.89 -5.42
C GLU A 119 -2.28 10.17 -6.54
N ILE A 120 -2.69 10.91 -7.55
CA ILE A 120 -3.33 10.41 -8.76
C ILE A 120 -2.89 11.27 -9.94
N ASP A 121 -2.73 10.67 -11.12
CA ASP A 121 -2.67 11.44 -12.36
C ASP A 121 -4.05 12.03 -12.63
N GLU A 122 -4.22 13.31 -12.36
CA GLU A 122 -5.53 13.99 -12.42
C GLU A 122 -6.07 14.05 -13.86
N ASP A 123 -5.18 14.16 -14.85
CA ASP A 123 -5.56 14.28 -16.26
C ASP A 123 -6.09 12.96 -16.84
N ASN A 124 -5.33 11.86 -16.66
CA ASN A 124 -5.62 10.59 -17.33
C ASN A 124 -5.99 9.45 -16.39
N TYR A 125 -5.82 9.62 -15.08
CA TYR A 125 -5.97 8.54 -14.10
C TYR A 125 -5.10 7.32 -14.43
N SER A 126 -3.90 7.56 -14.94
CA SER A 126 -3.00 6.51 -15.43
C SER A 126 -2.15 5.87 -14.35
N TYR A 127 -1.86 6.58 -13.26
CA TYR A 127 -1.13 6.06 -12.08
C TYR A 127 -1.67 6.64 -10.77
N ALA A 128 -1.38 5.94 -9.67
CA ALA A 128 -1.75 6.37 -8.33
C ALA A 128 -0.72 5.92 -7.29
N LEU A 129 -0.58 6.71 -6.20
CA LEU A 129 0.11 6.35 -4.97
C LEU A 129 -0.93 6.11 -3.89
N VAL A 130 -0.90 4.92 -3.30
CA VAL A 130 -1.86 4.50 -2.29
C VAL A 130 -1.14 4.06 -1.03
N GLY A 131 -1.64 4.46 0.12
CA GLY A 131 -1.15 4.04 1.43
C GLY A 131 -2.28 3.73 2.40
N SER A 132 -1.91 3.48 3.66
CA SER A 132 -2.87 3.23 4.73
C SER A 132 -2.66 4.19 5.91
N ASN A 133 -3.24 3.87 7.08
CA ASN A 133 -3.03 4.63 8.31
C ASN A 133 -1.68 4.34 8.98
N THR A 134 -0.89 3.38 8.48
CA THR A 134 0.44 3.02 8.99
C THR A 134 1.49 3.15 7.88
N SER A 135 2.75 3.17 8.28
CA SER A 135 3.89 3.17 7.35
C SER A 135 4.15 1.82 6.68
N ASP A 136 3.34 0.79 7.01
CA ASP A 136 3.60 -0.60 6.59
C ASP A 136 3.00 -0.93 5.23
N TYR A 137 2.16 -0.06 4.69
CA TYR A 137 1.44 -0.28 3.44
C TYR A 137 1.64 0.87 2.47
N LEU A 138 2.12 0.54 1.30
CA LEU A 138 2.32 1.46 0.19
C LEU A 138 2.22 0.70 -1.13
N TRP A 139 1.47 1.24 -2.09
CA TRP A 139 1.34 0.72 -3.44
C TRP A 139 1.56 1.83 -4.47
N LEU A 140 2.29 1.50 -5.52
CA LEU A 140 2.36 2.25 -6.76
C LEU A 140 1.50 1.50 -7.78
N LEU A 141 0.41 2.11 -8.20
CA LEU A 141 -0.57 1.53 -9.12
C LEU A 141 -0.46 2.18 -10.50
N SER A 142 -0.77 1.41 -11.54
CA SER A 142 -0.80 1.87 -12.93
C SER A 142 -1.96 1.24 -13.71
N ARG A 143 -2.47 1.96 -14.72
CA ARG A 143 -3.42 1.40 -15.68
C ARG A 143 -2.78 0.47 -16.69
N THR A 144 -1.48 0.52 -16.83
CA THR A 144 -0.69 -0.33 -17.74
C THR A 144 0.30 -1.19 -16.97
N PRO A 145 0.76 -2.33 -17.52
CA PRO A 145 1.74 -3.21 -16.87
C PRO A 145 3.09 -2.54 -16.58
N THR A 146 3.35 -1.40 -17.18
CA THR A 146 4.57 -0.60 -17.01
C THR A 146 4.21 0.86 -16.76
N LEU A 147 5.10 1.59 -16.09
CA LEU A 147 5.04 3.04 -15.94
C LEU A 147 6.23 3.70 -16.63
N PRO A 148 6.05 4.89 -17.24
CA PRO A 148 7.16 5.74 -17.63
C PRO A 148 8.08 6.07 -16.45
N GLU A 149 9.37 6.22 -16.71
CA GLU A 149 10.37 6.48 -15.67
C GLU A 149 10.05 7.78 -14.89
N GLU A 150 9.59 8.82 -15.58
CA GLU A 150 9.16 10.07 -14.97
C GLU A 150 8.03 9.90 -13.95
N ALA A 151 7.03 9.05 -14.26
CA ALA A 151 5.93 8.76 -13.35
C ALA A 151 6.42 7.96 -12.13
N ILE A 152 7.35 7.02 -12.33
CA ILE A 152 8.01 6.28 -11.25
C ILE A 152 8.74 7.26 -10.33
N LEU A 153 9.59 8.12 -10.88
CA LEU A 153 10.37 9.11 -10.12
C LEU A 153 9.45 10.06 -9.34
N PHE A 154 8.37 10.53 -9.97
CA PHE A 154 7.36 11.36 -9.32
C PHE A 154 6.76 10.66 -8.10
N LEU A 155 6.24 9.42 -8.27
CA LEU A 155 5.60 8.66 -7.19
C LEU A 155 6.59 8.33 -6.05
N LEU A 156 7.84 7.97 -6.38
CA LEU A 156 8.89 7.72 -5.38
C LEU A 156 9.24 8.98 -4.60
N THR A 157 9.30 10.13 -5.26
CA THR A 157 9.55 11.43 -4.62
C THR A 157 8.41 11.76 -3.67
N LYS A 158 7.16 11.65 -4.13
CA LYS A 158 5.97 11.89 -3.30
C LYS A 158 5.90 10.94 -2.09
N ALA A 159 6.24 9.67 -2.26
CA ALA A 159 6.30 8.72 -1.16
C ALA A 159 7.37 9.10 -0.12
N LYS A 160 8.56 9.52 -0.56
CA LYS A 160 9.64 9.99 0.34
C LYS A 160 9.25 11.27 1.10
N GLU A 161 8.67 12.25 0.41
CA GLU A 161 8.18 13.50 1.01
C GLU A 161 7.15 13.22 2.12
N ARG A 162 6.35 12.17 1.96
CA ARG A 162 5.36 11.69 2.94
C ARG A 162 5.96 10.87 4.08
N GLY A 163 7.29 10.60 4.07
CA GLY A 163 7.98 9.87 5.12
C GLY A 163 8.06 8.36 4.91
N TYR A 164 7.67 7.83 3.75
CA TYR A 164 7.82 6.40 3.45
C TYR A 164 9.27 6.05 3.11
N ASN A 165 9.74 4.91 3.63
CA ASN A 165 11.03 4.34 3.24
C ASN A 165 10.91 3.59 1.90
N THR A 166 11.13 4.29 0.79
CA THR A 166 10.97 3.73 -0.55
C THR A 166 11.96 2.61 -0.88
N SER A 167 13.04 2.41 -0.10
CA SER A 167 13.95 1.28 -0.29
C SER A 167 13.31 -0.07 0.07
N MET A 168 12.19 -0.06 0.80
CA MET A 168 11.42 -1.25 1.15
C MET A 168 10.44 -1.70 0.03
N LEU A 169 10.30 -0.90 -1.03
CA LEU A 169 9.43 -1.26 -2.15
C LEU A 169 9.95 -2.51 -2.88
N LYS A 170 9.07 -3.46 -3.07
CA LYS A 170 9.25 -4.61 -3.97
C LYS A 170 8.58 -4.32 -5.30
N TRP A 171 9.36 -4.37 -6.36
CA TRP A 171 8.87 -4.26 -7.73
C TRP A 171 8.13 -5.53 -8.13
N VAL A 172 6.92 -5.37 -8.62
CA VAL A 172 6.06 -6.49 -9.03
C VAL A 172 6.31 -6.80 -10.49
N LYS A 173 6.72 -8.03 -10.80
CA LYS A 173 6.84 -8.47 -12.19
C LYS A 173 5.46 -8.48 -12.82
N GLN A 174 5.28 -7.75 -13.92
CA GLN A 174 4.07 -7.74 -14.72
C GLN A 174 4.28 -8.50 -16.03
N LYS A 175 3.20 -9.10 -16.56
CA LYS A 175 3.24 -9.74 -17.87
C LYS A 175 3.13 -8.67 -18.95
N HIS A 176 4.11 -8.57 -19.81
CA HIS A 176 4.04 -7.72 -20.99
C HIS A 176 3.14 -8.38 -22.05
N GLU A 177 2.32 -7.59 -22.75
CA GLU A 177 1.39 -8.10 -23.75
C GLU A 177 2.06 -8.87 -24.90
N ASN A 178 3.37 -8.68 -25.09
CA ASN A 178 4.17 -9.34 -26.15
C ASN A 178 4.77 -10.69 -25.74
N GLN A 179 4.48 -11.20 -24.53
CA GLN A 179 4.91 -12.54 -24.10
C GLN A 179 3.72 -13.51 -24.17
N LYS A 180 3.44 -14.00 -25.39
CA LYS A 180 2.55 -15.17 -25.61
C LYS A 180 3.26 -16.45 -25.26
#